data_e880b0bb4317d022aecd50f870d1eef2
#
_entry.id   e880b0bb4317d022aecd50f870d1eef2
#
_cell.length_a   1.000
_cell.length_b   1.000
_cell.length_c   1.000
_cell.angle_alpha   90.00
_cell.angle_beta   90.00
_cell.angle_gamma   90.00
#
_symmetry.space_group_name_H-M   'P 1'
#
loop_
_entity.id
_entity.type
_entity.pdbx_description
1 polymer ?
#
loop_
_entity_poly.entity_id
_entity_poly.type
_entity_poly.pdbx_seq_one_letter_code
_entity_poly.pdbx_strand_id
1 'polypeptide(L)'
;MDIVLKEKFIQFWKKYFGAADLPLIFYYTDKPAGEELIQSSSNHRCIMADLAKVFTGRSICFNADSFSCFGGKRYLGYSQELMKDFEYFLSCGIPGKLEGERYKKTPELVKDFIEKAPKFEAPGKFIVFKRWDKLQEPDEPDVVIFFAPPDILSGLFTLANFDVRGPIGVICPFSAGCGSIVQHPYLEKESDCPKAVLGMFDVSARPYVSKDVLTFSIPINKFATMIDNAEQSFLITQSWNKVHSRIK
;
A
#
# COMPACT_ATOMS: atom_id res chain seq x y z
N MET A 1 -17.93 7.46 3.84
CA MET A 1 -17.69 6.91 2.48
C MET A 1 -18.95 7.00 1.64
N ASP A 2 -18.81 7.30 0.33
CA ASP A 2 -19.92 7.20 -0.61
C ASP A 2 -20.31 5.71 -0.77
N ILE A 3 -21.50 5.35 -0.26
CA ILE A 3 -22.06 3.98 -0.37
C ILE A 3 -22.18 3.58 -1.84
N VAL A 4 -22.44 4.53 -2.71
CA VAL A 4 -22.53 4.32 -4.18
C VAL A 4 -21.19 3.79 -4.71
N LEU A 5 -20.06 4.37 -4.33
CA LEU A 5 -18.74 3.89 -4.74
C LEU A 5 -18.46 2.48 -4.21
N LYS A 6 -18.86 2.19 -2.96
CA LYS A 6 -18.67 0.86 -2.37
C LYS A 6 -19.37 -0.21 -3.17
N GLU A 7 -20.64 -0.02 -3.47
CA GLU A 7 -21.46 -0.99 -4.23
C GLU A 7 -21.01 -1.09 -5.69
N LYS A 8 -20.73 0.06 -6.32
CA LYS A 8 -20.23 0.12 -7.70
C LYS A 8 -18.94 -0.66 -7.86
N PHE A 9 -18.00 -0.54 -6.90
CA PHE A 9 -16.77 -1.32 -6.92
C PHE A 9 -17.04 -2.83 -6.80
N ILE A 10 -17.91 -3.28 -5.90
CA ILE A 10 -18.19 -4.71 -5.75
C ILE A 10 -18.76 -5.31 -7.05
N GLN A 11 -19.66 -4.58 -7.71
CA GLN A 11 -20.21 -5.01 -9.02
C GLN A 11 -19.13 -5.06 -10.09
N PHE A 12 -18.31 -4.02 -10.19
CA PHE A 12 -17.15 -3.92 -11.08
C PHE A 12 -16.17 -5.07 -10.85
N TRP A 13 -15.78 -5.31 -9.59
CA TRP A 13 -14.81 -6.33 -9.22
C TRP A 13 -15.29 -7.72 -9.61
N LYS A 14 -16.53 -8.05 -9.24
CA LYS A 14 -17.15 -9.31 -9.61
C LYS A 14 -17.25 -9.52 -11.13
N LYS A 15 -17.57 -8.47 -11.87
CA LYS A 15 -17.72 -8.53 -13.33
C LYS A 15 -16.41 -8.74 -14.06
N TYR A 16 -15.35 -8.03 -13.66
CA TYR A 16 -14.11 -7.97 -14.43
C TYR A 16 -12.92 -8.72 -13.81
N PHE A 17 -12.99 -9.04 -12.52
CA PHE A 17 -11.91 -9.71 -11.78
C PHE A 17 -12.36 -10.99 -11.07
N GLY A 18 -13.64 -11.34 -11.16
CA GLY A 18 -14.18 -12.62 -10.71
C GLY A 18 -14.05 -12.83 -9.21
N ALA A 19 -13.41 -13.94 -8.83
CA ALA A 19 -13.23 -14.35 -7.43
C ALA A 19 -11.95 -13.80 -6.79
N ALA A 20 -11.29 -12.82 -7.44
CA ALA A 20 -10.10 -12.23 -6.87
C ALA A 20 -10.35 -11.58 -5.50
N ASP A 21 -9.35 -11.64 -4.61
CA ASP A 21 -9.45 -11.10 -3.26
C ASP A 21 -9.84 -9.62 -3.26
N LEU A 22 -10.71 -9.25 -2.31
CA LEU A 22 -11.07 -7.86 -2.11
C LEU A 22 -9.88 -7.06 -1.56
N PRO A 23 -9.70 -5.80 -1.99
CA PRO A 23 -8.61 -4.98 -1.50
C PRO A 23 -8.78 -4.61 -0.03
N LEU A 24 -7.66 -4.25 0.58
CA LEU A 24 -7.62 -3.50 1.82
C LEU A 24 -7.76 -2.01 1.51
N ILE A 25 -8.16 -1.26 2.53
CA ILE A 25 -8.11 0.21 2.54
C ILE A 25 -7.40 0.68 3.80
N PHE A 26 -6.91 1.89 3.77
CA PHE A 26 -6.64 2.61 5.00
C PHE A 26 -7.15 4.04 4.94
N TYR A 27 -7.30 4.64 6.13
CA TYR A 27 -7.54 6.05 6.36
C TYR A 27 -6.97 6.49 7.70
N TYR A 28 -6.74 7.80 7.86
CA TYR A 28 -6.33 8.39 9.11
C TYR A 28 -7.54 8.97 9.86
N THR A 29 -7.51 8.88 11.19
CA THR A 29 -8.57 9.41 12.05
C THR A 29 -8.05 9.75 13.46
N ASP A 30 -8.72 10.65 14.14
CA ASP A 30 -8.47 10.92 15.56
C ASP A 30 -9.30 10.02 16.50
N LYS A 31 -10.32 9.32 15.98
CA LYS A 31 -11.25 8.51 16.76
C LYS A 31 -11.60 7.22 15.99
N PRO A 32 -10.92 6.11 16.27
CA PRO A 32 -11.30 4.82 15.70
C PRO A 32 -12.66 4.37 16.25
N ALA A 33 -13.43 3.67 15.41
CA ALA A 33 -14.81 3.27 15.70
C ALA A 33 -14.94 1.76 16.01
N GLY A 34 -14.09 1.24 16.91
CA GLY A 34 -14.15 -0.16 17.36
C GLY A 34 -13.14 -1.09 16.68
N GLU A 35 -12.16 -0.55 15.97
CA GLU A 35 -11.06 -1.32 15.40
C GLU A 35 -10.10 -1.83 16.48
N GLU A 36 -9.53 -3.02 16.27
CA GLU A 36 -8.52 -3.60 17.18
C GLU A 36 -7.24 -2.75 17.17
N LEU A 37 -6.94 -2.09 18.29
CA LEU A 37 -5.67 -1.38 18.43
C LEU A 37 -4.51 -2.38 18.54
N ILE A 38 -3.59 -2.32 17.61
CA ILE A 38 -2.38 -3.13 17.63
C ILE A 38 -1.44 -2.62 18.73
N GLN A 39 -1.01 -3.55 19.58
CA GLN A 39 -0.05 -3.26 20.65
C GLN A 39 1.37 -3.50 20.17
N SER A 40 2.29 -2.65 20.61
CA SER A 40 3.72 -2.87 20.39
C SER A 40 4.18 -4.18 21.02
N SER A 41 5.11 -4.85 20.38
CA SER A 41 5.73 -6.08 20.85
C SER A 41 7.16 -5.81 21.30
N SER A 42 7.64 -6.56 22.30
CA SER A 42 9.05 -6.53 22.70
C SER A 42 10.01 -7.02 21.60
N ASN A 43 9.49 -7.83 20.68
CA ASN A 43 10.23 -8.31 19.51
C ASN A 43 9.87 -7.50 18.27
N HIS A 44 10.82 -7.37 17.35
CA HIS A 44 10.55 -6.76 16.05
C HIS A 44 9.39 -7.48 15.34
N ARG A 45 8.39 -6.71 14.91
CA ARG A 45 7.22 -7.19 14.19
C ARG A 45 6.92 -6.28 13.02
N CYS A 46 6.99 -6.84 11.83
CA CYS A 46 6.60 -6.13 10.62
C CYS A 46 5.09 -5.89 10.57
N ILE A 47 4.65 -4.71 10.18
CA ILE A 47 3.20 -4.41 10.04
C ILE A 47 2.51 -5.32 9.03
N MET A 48 3.24 -5.86 8.05
CA MET A 48 2.68 -6.82 7.09
C MET A 48 2.11 -8.07 7.78
N ALA A 49 2.73 -8.50 8.89
CA ALA A 49 2.21 -9.61 9.70
C ALA A 49 0.86 -9.28 10.38
N ASP A 50 0.64 -8.00 10.73
CA ASP A 50 -0.64 -7.56 11.29
C ASP A 50 -1.70 -7.38 10.21
N LEU A 51 -1.32 -6.92 9.00
CA LEU A 51 -2.24 -6.82 7.87
C LEU A 51 -2.82 -8.18 7.45
N ALA A 52 -2.15 -9.29 7.75
CA ALA A 52 -2.72 -10.64 7.56
C ALA A 52 -4.08 -10.81 8.28
N LYS A 53 -4.29 -10.14 9.42
CA LYS A 53 -5.58 -10.14 10.14
C LYS A 53 -6.67 -9.44 9.32
N VAL A 54 -6.32 -8.40 8.58
CA VAL A 54 -7.27 -7.62 7.79
C VAL A 54 -7.82 -8.44 6.63
N PHE A 55 -6.99 -9.29 6.01
CA PHE A 55 -7.45 -10.24 4.99
C PHE A 55 -8.50 -11.22 5.52
N THR A 56 -8.45 -11.58 6.79
CA THR A 56 -9.48 -12.41 7.44
C THR A 56 -10.76 -11.65 7.80
N GLY A 57 -10.83 -10.34 7.50
CA GLY A 57 -11.99 -9.49 7.73
C GLY A 57 -12.00 -8.78 9.09
N ARG A 58 -10.89 -8.80 9.85
CA ARG A 58 -10.72 -7.96 11.06
C ARG A 58 -10.40 -6.54 10.64
N SER A 59 -10.85 -5.57 11.45
CA SER A 59 -10.47 -4.17 11.30
C SER A 59 -9.45 -3.83 12.40
N ILE A 60 -8.32 -3.27 12.02
CA ILE A 60 -7.23 -2.95 12.95
C ILE A 60 -6.84 -1.47 12.84
N CYS A 61 -6.25 -0.94 13.89
CA CYS A 61 -5.66 0.40 13.86
C CYS A 61 -4.30 0.44 14.56
N PHE A 62 -3.49 1.42 14.18
CA PHE A 62 -2.21 1.73 14.80
C PHE A 62 -2.20 3.19 15.25
N ASN A 63 -1.51 3.48 16.33
CA ASN A 63 -1.12 4.81 16.77
C ASN A 63 0.41 4.89 16.93
N ALA A 64 0.93 6.02 17.41
CA ALA A 64 2.37 6.23 17.60
C ALA A 64 3.06 5.19 18.50
N ASP A 65 2.32 4.53 19.39
CA ASP A 65 2.85 3.57 20.36
C ASP A 65 2.70 2.09 19.90
N SER A 66 2.04 1.87 18.78
CA SER A 66 1.75 0.52 18.26
C SER A 66 2.96 -0.21 17.65
N PHE A 67 4.04 0.51 17.33
CA PHE A 67 5.10 0.02 16.46
C PHE A 67 6.28 -0.57 17.23
N SER A 68 6.68 -1.79 16.89
CA SER A 68 7.98 -2.38 17.24
C SER A 68 8.96 -2.39 16.04
N CYS A 69 8.54 -1.83 14.90
CA CYS A 69 9.34 -1.67 13.69
C CYS A 69 9.55 -0.17 13.40
N PHE A 70 10.81 0.30 13.39
CA PHE A 70 11.15 1.68 13.08
C PHE A 70 10.67 2.10 11.68
N GLY A 71 10.85 1.22 10.68
CA GLY A 71 10.37 1.46 9.32
C GLY A 71 8.84 1.62 9.27
N GLY A 72 8.10 0.72 9.95
CA GLY A 72 6.65 0.83 10.06
C GLY A 72 6.22 2.18 10.66
N LYS A 73 6.79 2.56 11.81
CA LYS A 73 6.50 3.85 12.46
C LYS A 73 6.78 5.04 11.54
N ARG A 74 7.91 5.02 10.83
CA ARG A 74 8.33 6.08 9.91
C ARG A 74 7.43 6.19 8.68
N TYR A 75 7.22 5.09 7.97
CA TYR A 75 6.47 5.09 6.71
C TYR A 75 4.97 5.25 6.88
N LEU A 76 4.44 5.04 8.11
CA LEU A 76 3.08 5.39 8.46
C LEU A 76 2.95 6.81 9.05
N GLY A 77 4.03 7.59 9.06
CA GLY A 77 4.03 9.01 9.40
C GLY A 77 4.11 9.34 10.90
N TYR A 78 4.35 8.35 11.77
CA TYR A 78 4.39 8.56 13.24
C TYR A 78 5.79 8.85 13.79
N SER A 79 6.82 8.88 12.96
CA SER A 79 8.17 9.31 13.33
C SER A 79 8.96 9.72 12.09
N GLN A 80 9.85 10.69 12.24
CA GLN A 80 10.89 11.01 11.25
C GLN A 80 12.26 10.46 11.66
N GLU A 81 12.35 9.88 12.84
CA GLU A 81 13.60 9.34 13.36
C GLU A 81 14.08 8.12 12.58
N LEU A 82 15.39 8.03 12.42
CA LEU A 82 16.08 6.85 11.91
C LEU A 82 16.79 6.15 13.06
N MET A 83 16.92 4.84 12.95
CA MET A 83 17.76 4.10 13.90
C MET A 83 19.22 4.59 13.81
N LYS A 84 19.95 4.44 14.91
CA LYS A 84 21.38 4.75 14.94
C LYS A 84 22.14 3.95 13.87
N ASP A 85 23.09 4.60 13.21
CA ASP A 85 23.93 3.98 12.17
C ASP A 85 23.10 3.46 10.96
N PHE A 86 21.92 4.08 10.66
CA PHE A 86 21.00 3.63 9.61
C PHE A 86 21.64 3.56 8.22
N GLU A 87 22.54 4.46 7.90
CA GLU A 87 23.26 4.46 6.63
C GLU A 87 24.15 3.21 6.46
N TYR A 88 24.70 2.71 7.55
CA TYR A 88 25.46 1.46 7.57
C TYR A 88 24.51 0.25 7.57
N PHE A 89 23.41 0.32 8.33
CA PHE A 89 22.39 -0.73 8.33
C PHE A 89 21.86 -1.01 6.92
N LEU A 90 21.49 0.03 6.16
CA LEU A 90 20.93 -0.15 4.82
C LEU A 90 21.99 -0.45 3.74
N SER A 91 23.28 -0.36 4.09
CA SER A 91 24.40 -0.62 3.18
C SER A 91 25.33 -1.73 3.68
N CYS A 92 26.60 -1.44 3.88
CA CYS A 92 27.65 -2.42 4.10
C CYS A 92 27.73 -2.99 5.54
N GLY A 93 27.01 -2.41 6.49
CA GLY A 93 27.15 -2.72 7.91
C GLY A 93 28.39 -2.10 8.53
N ILE A 94 28.65 -2.47 9.81
CA ILE A 94 29.87 -2.11 10.57
C ILE A 94 30.50 -3.42 11.03
N PRO A 95 31.70 -3.77 10.58
CA PRO A 95 32.36 -5.01 10.95
C PRO A 95 32.36 -5.27 12.47
N GLY A 96 31.93 -6.44 12.88
CA GLY A 96 31.88 -6.84 14.29
C GLY A 96 30.81 -6.14 15.16
N LYS A 97 30.01 -5.23 14.59
CA LYS A 97 29.01 -4.43 15.34
C LYS A 97 27.60 -4.47 14.76
N LEU A 98 27.46 -4.35 13.44
CA LEU A 98 26.18 -4.23 12.77
C LEU A 98 26.23 -4.94 11.42
N GLU A 99 25.35 -5.92 11.21
CA GLU A 99 25.14 -6.51 9.89
C GLU A 99 24.41 -5.51 8.99
N GLY A 100 24.84 -5.37 7.73
CA GLY A 100 24.21 -4.49 6.74
C GLY A 100 23.30 -5.26 5.81
N GLU A 101 22.12 -4.70 5.54
CA GLU A 101 21.12 -5.25 4.61
C GLU A 101 21.58 -5.21 3.15
N ARG A 102 22.60 -4.41 2.82
CA ARG A 102 23.21 -4.27 1.48
C ARG A 102 22.25 -3.85 0.37
N TYR A 103 21.18 -3.14 0.71
CA TYR A 103 20.22 -2.59 -0.27
C TYR A 103 20.78 -1.39 -1.04
N LYS A 104 21.77 -0.72 -0.47
CA LYS A 104 22.58 0.31 -1.13
C LYS A 104 24.05 -0.06 -1.02
N LYS A 105 24.83 0.34 -2.02
CA LYS A 105 26.25 -0.04 -2.10
C LYS A 105 27.08 0.60 -0.99
N THR A 106 26.81 1.87 -0.66
CA THR A 106 27.61 2.64 0.32
C THR A 106 26.74 3.45 1.26
N PRO A 107 27.25 3.83 2.45
CA PRO A 107 26.54 4.72 3.38
C PRO A 107 26.20 6.09 2.77
N GLU A 108 27.04 6.63 1.90
CA GLU A 108 26.81 7.92 1.22
C GLU A 108 25.57 7.84 0.33
N LEU A 109 25.41 6.76 -0.43
CA LEU A 109 24.19 6.52 -1.25
C LEU A 109 22.93 6.39 -0.39
N VAL A 110 23.05 5.91 0.84
CA VAL A 110 21.92 5.88 1.78
C VAL A 110 21.59 7.29 2.28
N LYS A 111 22.58 8.12 2.60
CA LYS A 111 22.38 9.52 2.99
C LYS A 111 21.68 10.30 1.90
N ASP A 112 22.14 10.20 0.66
CA ASP A 112 21.52 10.83 -0.51
C ASP A 112 20.07 10.34 -0.71
N PHE A 113 19.83 9.05 -0.52
CA PHE A 113 18.50 8.45 -0.61
C PHE A 113 17.55 9.02 0.46
N ILE A 114 18.02 9.13 1.72
CA ILE A 114 17.21 9.67 2.82
C ILE A 114 16.89 11.14 2.60
N GLU A 115 17.87 11.93 2.14
CA GLU A 115 17.68 13.35 1.86
C GLU A 115 16.63 13.60 0.78
N LYS A 116 16.61 12.74 -0.26
CA LYS A 116 15.67 12.82 -1.38
C LYS A 116 14.33 12.13 -1.12
N ALA A 117 14.25 11.32 -0.07
CA ALA A 117 13.00 10.63 0.28
C ALA A 117 11.92 11.64 0.72
N PRO A 118 10.66 11.45 0.32
CA PRO A 118 9.61 12.34 0.75
C PRO A 118 9.44 12.27 2.27
N LYS A 119 9.23 13.43 2.90
CA LYS A 119 8.84 13.52 4.31
C LYS A 119 7.34 13.34 4.40
N PHE A 120 6.90 12.62 5.42
CA PHE A 120 5.50 12.32 5.62
C PHE A 120 5.18 12.30 7.13
N GLU A 121 4.14 13.01 7.53
CA GLU A 121 3.61 13.02 8.88
C GLU A 121 2.16 12.57 8.84
N ALA A 122 1.78 11.71 9.80
CA ALA A 122 0.43 11.20 9.90
C ALA A 122 -0.55 12.34 10.19
N PRO A 123 -1.60 12.53 9.38
CA PRO A 123 -2.56 13.62 9.58
C PRO A 123 -3.55 13.35 10.72
N GLY A 124 -3.54 12.14 11.30
CA GLY A 124 -4.42 11.74 12.41
C GLY A 124 -3.70 10.88 13.44
N LYS A 125 -4.28 10.77 14.63
CA LYS A 125 -3.71 9.99 15.73
C LYS A 125 -3.66 8.49 15.46
N PHE A 126 -4.55 8.00 14.62
CA PHE A 126 -4.66 6.59 14.26
C PHE A 126 -4.67 6.43 12.74
N ILE A 127 -4.05 5.36 12.26
CA ILE A 127 -4.27 4.82 10.93
C ILE A 127 -5.08 3.53 11.07
N VAL A 128 -6.17 3.44 10.33
CA VAL A 128 -7.09 2.30 10.34
C VAL A 128 -6.93 1.50 9.06
N PHE A 129 -6.89 0.17 9.16
CA PHE A 129 -6.91 -0.74 8.03
C PHE A 129 -8.15 -1.62 8.09
N LYS A 130 -8.90 -1.68 6.98
CA LYS A 130 -10.08 -2.54 6.79
C LYS A 130 -10.02 -3.24 5.44
N ARG A 131 -10.70 -4.40 5.32
CA ARG A 131 -11.00 -4.95 4.01
C ARG A 131 -12.21 -4.21 3.43
N TRP A 132 -12.28 -4.06 2.12
CA TRP A 132 -13.29 -3.26 1.43
C TRP A 132 -14.74 -3.56 1.85
N ASP A 133 -15.09 -4.85 2.04
CA ASP A 133 -16.44 -5.26 2.47
C ASP A 133 -16.79 -4.85 3.92
N LYS A 134 -15.78 -4.51 4.72
CA LYS A 134 -15.93 -4.07 6.12
C LYS A 134 -16.07 -2.56 6.30
N LEU A 135 -16.05 -1.81 5.20
CA LEU A 135 -16.30 -0.38 5.23
C LEU A 135 -17.71 -0.06 5.71
N GLN A 136 -17.84 0.94 6.57
CA GLN A 136 -19.09 1.43 7.15
C GLN A 136 -19.13 2.96 7.03
N GLU A 137 -20.28 3.56 7.25
CA GLU A 137 -20.35 4.98 7.56
C GLU A 137 -19.83 5.19 9.00
N PRO A 138 -18.97 6.15 9.27
CA PRO A 138 -18.44 7.24 8.42
C PRO A 138 -17.01 7.01 7.88
N ASP A 139 -16.59 5.77 7.57
CA ASP A 139 -15.24 5.52 7.05
C ASP A 139 -14.95 6.34 5.78
N GLU A 140 -13.81 7.01 5.74
CA GLU A 140 -13.35 7.81 4.60
C GLU A 140 -12.00 7.30 4.11
N PRO A 141 -11.95 6.29 3.21
CA PRO A 141 -10.70 5.73 2.72
C PRO A 141 -9.81 6.78 2.05
N ASP A 142 -8.52 6.75 2.38
CA ASP A 142 -7.49 7.54 1.71
C ASP A 142 -6.90 6.78 0.51
N VAL A 143 -6.67 5.48 0.69
CA VAL A 143 -6.00 4.62 -0.30
C VAL A 143 -6.65 3.24 -0.31
N VAL A 144 -6.70 2.66 -1.51
CA VAL A 144 -7.11 1.27 -1.77
C VAL A 144 -5.87 0.44 -2.12
N ILE A 145 -5.69 -0.70 -1.46
CA ILE A 145 -4.49 -1.55 -1.58
C ILE A 145 -4.89 -2.94 -2.05
N PHE A 146 -4.48 -3.31 -3.25
CA PHE A 146 -4.60 -4.67 -3.76
C PHE A 146 -3.31 -5.45 -3.48
N PHE A 147 -3.46 -6.66 -2.99
CA PHE A 147 -2.43 -7.68 -2.97
C PHE A 147 -2.80 -8.70 -4.04
N ALA A 148 -2.15 -8.65 -5.18
CA ALA A 148 -2.66 -9.30 -6.36
C ALA A 148 -1.58 -10.01 -7.18
N PRO A 149 -1.94 -11.15 -7.84
CA PRO A 149 -1.07 -11.83 -8.79
C PRO A 149 -0.96 -11.05 -10.12
N PRO A 150 -0.01 -11.42 -11.00
CA PRO A 150 0.31 -10.68 -12.22
C PRO A 150 -0.87 -10.44 -13.17
N ASP A 151 -1.80 -11.39 -13.32
CA ASP A 151 -2.95 -11.23 -14.22
C ASP A 151 -3.89 -10.10 -13.75
N ILE A 152 -4.16 -10.04 -12.44
CA ILE A 152 -4.96 -8.96 -11.85
C ILE A 152 -4.20 -7.63 -11.91
N LEU A 153 -2.88 -7.65 -11.58
CA LEU A 153 -2.04 -6.46 -11.67
C LEU A 153 -2.00 -5.89 -13.09
N SER A 154 -1.99 -6.73 -14.12
CA SER A 154 -2.00 -6.27 -15.52
C SER A 154 -3.27 -5.46 -15.84
N GLY A 155 -4.42 -5.90 -15.32
CA GLY A 155 -5.68 -5.17 -15.44
C GLY A 155 -5.69 -3.85 -14.68
N LEU A 156 -5.29 -3.88 -13.42
CA LEU A 156 -5.22 -2.67 -12.58
C LEU A 156 -4.23 -1.65 -13.16
N PHE A 157 -3.06 -2.10 -13.61
CA PHE A 157 -2.04 -1.25 -14.23
C PHE A 157 -2.55 -0.58 -15.49
N THR A 158 -3.19 -1.34 -16.38
CA THR A 158 -3.71 -0.82 -17.64
C THR A 158 -4.85 0.17 -17.38
N LEU A 159 -5.75 -0.13 -16.43
CA LEU A 159 -6.84 0.76 -16.06
C LEU A 159 -6.34 2.06 -15.42
N ALA A 160 -5.29 2.00 -14.59
CA ALA A 160 -4.67 3.18 -13.98
C ALA A 160 -4.00 4.13 -14.98
N ASN A 161 -3.71 3.64 -16.19
CA ASN A 161 -3.15 4.44 -17.29
C ASN A 161 -4.18 4.85 -18.35
N PHE A 162 -5.44 4.40 -18.23
CA PHE A 162 -6.43 4.53 -19.29
C PHE A 162 -6.74 5.98 -19.66
N ASP A 163 -6.82 6.87 -18.69
CA ASP A 163 -7.16 8.29 -18.84
C ASP A 163 -5.95 9.24 -18.66
N VAL A 164 -4.76 8.69 -18.54
CA VAL A 164 -3.53 9.47 -18.33
C VAL A 164 -2.93 9.88 -19.67
N ARG A 165 -2.65 11.18 -19.84
CA ARG A 165 -2.07 11.72 -21.09
C ARG A 165 -0.64 11.24 -21.38
N GLY A 166 0.12 10.90 -20.34
CA GLY A 166 1.50 10.43 -20.46
C GLY A 166 1.62 8.92 -20.24
N PRO A 167 2.82 8.36 -20.34
CA PRO A 167 3.04 6.92 -20.18
C PRO A 167 3.17 6.47 -18.73
N ILE A 168 3.01 7.36 -17.74
CA ILE A 168 3.30 7.10 -16.33
C ILE A 168 2.08 7.43 -15.46
N GLY A 169 1.12 6.53 -15.44
CA GLY A 169 -0.01 6.53 -14.48
C GLY A 169 0.27 5.67 -13.24
N VAL A 170 1.40 4.95 -13.24
CA VAL A 170 1.86 4.08 -12.15
C VAL A 170 3.33 4.33 -11.88
N ILE A 171 3.71 4.41 -10.61
CA ILE A 171 5.10 4.53 -10.16
C ILE A 171 5.50 3.30 -9.32
N CYS A 172 6.80 3.03 -9.27
CA CYS A 172 7.38 1.97 -8.45
C CYS A 172 8.61 2.51 -7.72
N PRO A 173 8.43 3.26 -6.63
CA PRO A 173 9.53 3.83 -5.88
C PRO A 173 10.31 2.75 -5.13
N PHE A 174 11.64 2.91 -5.04
CA PHE A 174 12.45 2.11 -4.13
C PHE A 174 12.11 2.53 -2.70
N SER A 175 11.41 1.66 -1.97
CA SER A 175 10.91 1.92 -0.62
C SER A 175 10.71 0.63 0.16
N ALA A 176 10.60 0.74 1.48
CA ALA A 176 10.10 -0.36 2.30
C ALA A 176 8.68 -0.77 1.87
N GLY A 177 8.28 -2.01 2.15
CA GLY A 177 6.95 -2.51 1.82
C GLY A 177 5.83 -1.60 2.34
N CYS A 178 5.93 -1.16 3.61
CA CYS A 178 4.98 -0.22 4.21
C CYS A 178 4.99 1.17 3.54
N GLY A 179 6.13 1.65 3.05
CA GLY A 179 6.20 2.90 2.29
C GLY A 179 5.45 2.81 0.96
N SER A 180 5.53 1.67 0.27
CA SER A 180 4.83 1.46 -1.01
C SER A 180 3.30 1.33 -0.86
N ILE A 181 2.79 0.94 0.31
CA ILE A 181 1.35 0.79 0.53
C ILE A 181 0.72 1.96 1.28
N VAL A 182 1.50 2.77 2.01
CA VAL A 182 0.98 3.90 2.80
C VAL A 182 1.56 5.23 2.34
N GLN A 183 2.86 5.46 2.55
CA GLN A 183 3.45 6.79 2.33
C GLN A 183 3.29 7.29 0.89
N HIS A 184 3.80 6.53 -0.08
CA HIS A 184 3.78 6.98 -1.47
C HIS A 184 2.37 7.16 -2.03
N PRO A 185 1.42 6.19 -1.89
CA PRO A 185 0.08 6.38 -2.42
C PRO A 185 -0.71 7.45 -1.67
N TYR A 186 -0.45 7.69 -0.37
CA TYR A 186 -1.07 8.79 0.35
C TYR A 186 -0.60 10.16 -0.19
N LEU A 187 0.70 10.31 -0.45
CA LEU A 187 1.25 11.55 -1.03
C LEU A 187 0.73 11.79 -2.46
N GLU A 188 0.53 10.74 -3.23
CA GLU A 188 -0.07 10.85 -4.57
C GLU A 188 -1.54 11.32 -4.52
N LYS A 189 -2.26 11.13 -3.42
CA LYS A 189 -3.65 11.62 -3.24
C LYS A 189 -3.76 13.14 -3.39
N GLU A 190 -2.73 13.87 -2.97
CA GLU A 190 -2.67 15.33 -3.01
C GLU A 190 -2.08 15.86 -4.34
N SER A 191 -1.70 14.98 -5.27
CA SER A 191 -1.16 15.36 -6.56
C SER A 191 -2.27 15.80 -7.53
N ASP A 192 -1.97 16.77 -8.40
CA ASP A 192 -2.85 17.17 -9.52
C ASP A 192 -3.10 16.02 -10.51
N CYS A 193 -2.19 15.05 -10.55
CA CYS A 193 -2.24 13.90 -11.44
C CYS A 193 -1.88 12.63 -10.64
N PRO A 194 -2.79 12.15 -9.77
CA PRO A 194 -2.52 11.04 -8.88
C PRO A 194 -2.09 9.77 -9.62
N LYS A 195 -1.04 9.11 -9.14
CA LYS A 195 -0.54 7.86 -9.71
C LYS A 195 -0.80 6.70 -8.75
N ALA A 196 -1.04 5.52 -9.30
CA ALA A 196 -1.01 4.31 -8.52
C ALA A 196 0.44 3.92 -8.20
N VAL A 197 0.64 3.15 -7.14
CA VAL A 197 1.95 2.70 -6.67
C VAL A 197 2.02 1.18 -6.73
N LEU A 198 2.90 0.66 -7.58
CA LEU A 198 3.28 -0.75 -7.58
C LEU A 198 4.37 -0.95 -6.54
N GLY A 199 4.23 -1.96 -5.68
CA GLY A 199 5.12 -2.13 -4.54
C GLY A 199 5.30 -3.56 -4.08
N MET A 200 5.79 -3.72 -2.83
CA MET A 200 6.14 -4.99 -2.18
C MET A 200 7.35 -5.68 -2.80
N PHE A 201 8.31 -4.90 -3.29
CA PHE A 201 9.63 -5.39 -3.72
C PHE A 201 10.68 -5.38 -2.60
N ASP A 202 10.31 -4.91 -1.41
CA ASP A 202 11.15 -4.92 -0.21
C ASP A 202 11.43 -6.36 0.24
N VAL A 203 12.68 -6.78 0.13
CA VAL A 203 13.11 -8.16 0.44
C VAL A 203 12.80 -8.54 1.88
N SER A 204 12.89 -7.59 2.83
CA SER A 204 12.61 -7.83 4.24
C SER A 204 11.11 -8.02 4.54
N ALA A 205 10.24 -7.43 3.72
CA ALA A 205 8.78 -7.56 3.85
C ALA A 205 8.21 -8.79 3.11
N ARG A 206 8.91 -9.29 2.10
CA ARG A 206 8.44 -10.41 1.25
C ARG A 206 8.03 -11.67 2.02
N PRO A 207 8.72 -12.10 3.10
CA PRO A 207 8.30 -13.29 3.85
C PRO A 207 6.93 -13.21 4.51
N TYR A 208 6.37 -12.00 4.67
CA TYR A 208 5.07 -11.77 5.32
C TYR A 208 3.89 -11.73 4.35
N VAL A 209 4.12 -11.86 3.06
CA VAL A 209 3.09 -11.87 2.01
C VAL A 209 3.26 -13.10 1.11
N SER A 210 2.20 -13.49 0.42
CA SER A 210 2.27 -14.61 -0.54
C SER A 210 3.34 -14.34 -1.61
N LYS A 211 4.09 -15.39 -1.99
CA LYS A 211 5.15 -15.31 -3.00
C LYS A 211 4.67 -14.83 -4.37
N ASP A 212 3.41 -15.07 -4.69
CA ASP A 212 2.83 -14.85 -6.02
C ASP A 212 2.11 -13.49 -6.14
N VAL A 213 2.13 -12.64 -5.09
CA VAL A 213 1.48 -11.33 -5.11
C VAL A 213 2.47 -10.18 -4.95
N LEU A 214 2.12 -9.05 -5.56
CA LEU A 214 2.67 -7.73 -5.30
C LEU A 214 1.55 -6.82 -4.83
N THR A 215 1.90 -5.60 -4.37
CA THR A 215 0.88 -4.61 -4.00
C THR A 215 0.66 -3.61 -5.11
N PHE A 216 -0.60 -3.21 -5.27
CA PHE A 216 -1.01 -2.11 -6.12
C PHE A 216 -1.87 -1.17 -5.28
N SER A 217 -1.31 -0.03 -4.92
CA SER A 217 -1.94 0.93 -3.99
C SER A 217 -2.38 2.16 -4.76
N ILE A 218 -3.62 2.56 -4.58
CA ILE A 218 -4.28 3.56 -5.41
C ILE A 218 -4.90 4.62 -4.50
N PRO A 219 -4.57 5.92 -4.65
CA PRO A 219 -5.31 7.00 -4.01
C PRO A 219 -6.81 6.91 -4.31
N ILE A 220 -7.66 7.20 -3.34
CA ILE A 220 -9.11 6.99 -3.45
C ILE A 220 -9.74 7.81 -4.61
N ASN A 221 -9.26 9.02 -4.86
CA ASN A 221 -9.71 9.86 -5.96
C ASN A 221 -9.41 9.24 -7.34
N LYS A 222 -8.17 8.74 -7.53
CA LYS A 222 -7.81 8.00 -8.75
C LYS A 222 -8.60 6.70 -8.88
N PHE A 223 -8.79 5.99 -7.77
CA PHE A 223 -9.54 4.74 -7.76
C PHE A 223 -10.99 4.96 -8.22
N ALA A 224 -11.67 6.00 -7.73
CA ALA A 224 -13.01 6.35 -8.17
C ALA A 224 -13.08 6.57 -9.70
N THR A 225 -12.14 7.34 -10.23
CA THR A 225 -12.03 7.57 -11.69
C THR A 225 -11.79 6.27 -12.47
N MET A 226 -10.93 5.36 -11.96
CA MET A 226 -10.72 4.05 -12.60
C MET A 226 -12.01 3.23 -12.68
N ILE A 227 -12.83 3.25 -11.62
CA ILE A 227 -14.12 2.55 -11.61
C ILE A 227 -15.10 3.17 -12.61
N ASP A 228 -15.13 4.50 -12.71
CA ASP A 228 -15.97 5.22 -13.67
C ASP A 228 -15.60 4.92 -15.13
N ASN A 229 -14.32 4.73 -15.40
CA ASN A 229 -13.78 4.43 -16.73
C ASN A 229 -13.96 2.95 -17.16
N ALA A 230 -14.34 2.05 -16.25
CA ALA A 230 -14.32 0.60 -16.48
C ALA A 230 -15.05 0.16 -17.75
N GLU A 231 -16.28 0.62 -17.94
CA GLU A 231 -17.14 0.23 -19.07
C GLU A 231 -16.69 0.80 -20.43
N GLN A 232 -15.76 1.75 -20.44
CA GLN A 232 -15.18 2.35 -21.64
C GLN A 232 -13.76 1.84 -21.92
N SER A 233 -13.18 1.09 -21.00
CA SER A 233 -11.79 0.64 -21.03
C SER A 233 -11.62 -0.69 -21.77
N PHE A 234 -10.37 -1.16 -21.82
CA PHE A 234 -10.00 -2.47 -22.35
C PHE A 234 -10.72 -3.65 -21.67
N LEU A 235 -11.30 -3.45 -20.49
CA LEU A 235 -12.01 -4.50 -19.73
C LEU A 235 -13.19 -5.12 -20.48
N ILE A 236 -13.75 -4.44 -21.49
CA ILE A 236 -14.82 -4.96 -22.34
C ILE A 236 -14.30 -5.71 -23.59
N THR A 237 -12.99 -5.85 -23.73
CA THR A 237 -12.37 -6.41 -24.97
C THR A 237 -12.11 -7.90 -24.87
N GLN A 238 -11.94 -8.54 -26.04
CA GLN A 238 -11.52 -9.94 -26.12
C GLN A 238 -10.14 -10.20 -25.51
N SER A 239 -9.24 -9.21 -25.51
CA SER A 239 -7.92 -9.33 -24.90
C SER A 239 -8.04 -9.52 -23.40
N TRP A 240 -8.90 -8.72 -22.74
CA TRP A 240 -9.15 -8.89 -21.32
C TRP A 240 -9.87 -10.21 -21.00
N ASN A 241 -10.83 -10.64 -21.82
CA ASN A 241 -11.53 -11.90 -21.60
C ASN A 241 -10.57 -13.10 -21.56
N LYS A 242 -9.48 -13.08 -22.33
CA LYS A 242 -8.44 -14.13 -22.29
C LYS A 242 -7.67 -14.11 -20.96
N VAL A 243 -7.40 -12.93 -20.39
CA VAL A 243 -6.75 -12.82 -19.08
C VAL A 243 -7.74 -13.18 -17.98
N HIS A 244 -8.97 -12.65 -18.03
CA HIS A 244 -10.01 -12.91 -17.05
C HIS A 244 -10.31 -14.41 -16.89
N SER A 245 -10.30 -15.19 -17.98
CA SER A 245 -10.50 -16.65 -17.93
C SER A 245 -9.42 -17.41 -17.13
N ARG A 246 -8.28 -16.78 -16.84
CA ARG A 246 -7.18 -17.35 -16.02
C ARG A 246 -7.28 -16.95 -14.53
N ILE A 247 -8.10 -15.95 -14.20
CA ILE A 247 -8.34 -15.52 -12.83
C ILE A 247 -9.32 -16.55 -12.20
N LYS A 248 -8.82 -17.30 -11.21
CA LYS A 248 -9.54 -18.38 -10.55
C LYS A 248 -10.02 -17.93 -9.16
#